data_70cb275fde9f7566b5e010e75a3a5717
#
_entry.id   70cb275fde9f7566b5e010e75a3a5717
#
_cell.length_a   1.000
_cell.length_b   1.000
_cell.length_c   1.000
_cell.angle_alpha   90.00
_cell.angle_beta   90.00
_cell.angle_gamma   90.00
#
_symmetry.space_group_name_H-M   'P 1'
#
loop_
_entity.id
_entity.type
_entity.pdbx_description
1 polymer ?
#
loop_
_entity_poly.entity_id
_entity_poly.type
_entity_poly.pdbx_seq_one_letter_code
_entity_poly.pdbx_strand_id
1 'polypeptide(L)'
;LELTDRATSDETETPVPFWSFPWAGGQALARYVLDNPGLVRGRRVLDVASGSGLVAIAAAKAGAARAIANDVDDFAAAAQELNARANQVAIEILTADVLDDNPDVDVVLAGDVCYERDLAARMLGLLHRAAARGLDVLLGDPGRTYLPSERLTGVATYDVPTTLALESSETKRTTLWRPHPSPPGAPRAHAATRSSETAPGRAPANRAAH
;
A
#
# COMPACT_ATOMS: atom_id res chain seq x y z
N LEU A 1 -37.13 5.74 42.77
CA LEU A 1 -36.37 6.70 41.93
C LEU A 1 -35.30 5.91 41.21
N GLU A 2 -35.63 5.39 40.05
CA GLU A 2 -34.67 4.76 39.16
C GLU A 2 -34.06 5.85 38.27
N LEU A 3 -32.76 6.10 38.47
CA LEU A 3 -31.95 6.88 37.55
C LEU A 3 -31.44 5.91 36.49
N THR A 4 -32.08 5.92 35.32
CA THR A 4 -31.57 5.27 34.12
C THR A 4 -30.35 6.02 33.65
N ASP A 5 -29.19 5.42 33.87
CA ASP A 5 -27.92 5.81 33.27
C ASP A 5 -28.00 5.59 31.76
N ARG A 6 -28.24 6.67 31.02
CA ARG A 6 -28.00 6.72 29.58
C ARG A 6 -26.51 6.96 29.38
N ALA A 7 -25.76 5.90 29.30
CA ALA A 7 -24.43 5.93 28.74
C ALA A 7 -24.55 6.35 27.26
N THR A 8 -24.22 7.60 26.97
CA THR A 8 -23.98 8.08 25.62
C THR A 8 -22.63 7.53 25.15
N SER A 9 -22.64 6.37 24.51
CA SER A 9 -21.49 5.86 23.78
C SER A 9 -21.35 6.66 22.48
N ASP A 10 -20.74 7.81 22.57
CA ASP A 10 -20.24 8.56 21.41
C ASP A 10 -18.72 8.65 21.53
N GLU A 11 -18.08 7.49 21.72
CA GLU A 11 -16.65 7.33 21.47
C GLU A 11 -16.49 7.18 19.98
N THR A 12 -16.18 8.29 19.31
CA THR A 12 -15.57 8.24 17.97
C THR A 12 -14.23 7.56 18.13
N GLU A 13 -14.20 6.22 17.93
CA GLU A 13 -12.94 5.48 17.88
C GLU A 13 -12.10 6.09 16.77
N THR A 14 -11.05 6.79 17.17
CA THR A 14 -10.06 7.30 16.23
C THR A 14 -9.44 6.07 15.54
N PRO A 15 -9.53 5.95 14.21
CA PRO A 15 -8.97 4.80 13.50
C PRO A 15 -7.50 4.62 13.89
N VAL A 16 -7.09 3.37 14.11
CA VAL A 16 -5.70 3.06 14.42
C VAL A 16 -4.82 3.57 13.26
N PRO A 17 -3.83 4.43 13.52
CA PRO A 17 -3.00 5.00 12.46
C PRO A 17 -1.99 3.96 11.97
N PHE A 18 -2.43 3.00 11.15
CA PHE A 18 -1.59 1.92 10.63
C PHE A 18 -0.34 2.43 9.90
N TRP A 19 -0.44 3.59 9.25
CA TRP A 19 0.67 4.25 8.57
C TRP A 19 1.83 4.66 9.49
N SER A 20 1.57 4.82 10.79
CA SER A 20 2.57 5.34 11.74
C SER A 20 3.56 4.27 12.23
N PHE A 21 3.28 3.00 12.00
CA PHE A 21 4.09 1.91 12.52
C PHE A 21 5.07 1.37 11.49
N PRO A 22 6.33 1.08 11.90
CA PRO A 22 7.30 0.44 11.04
C PRO A 22 7.04 -1.08 10.97
N TRP A 23 6.08 -1.49 10.14
CA TRP A 23 5.71 -2.89 9.98
C TRP A 23 6.88 -3.74 9.47
N ALA A 24 6.87 -5.03 9.81
CA ALA A 24 7.99 -5.94 9.57
C ALA A 24 8.34 -6.07 8.07
N GLY A 25 7.35 -6.08 7.17
CA GLY A 25 7.57 -6.13 5.72
C GLY A 25 8.29 -4.91 5.18
N GLY A 26 7.89 -3.72 5.64
CA GLY A 26 8.55 -2.46 5.29
C GLY A 26 9.97 -2.38 5.83
N GLN A 27 10.21 -2.82 7.06
CA GLN A 27 11.56 -2.84 7.66
C GLN A 27 12.52 -3.77 6.90
N ALA A 28 12.09 -5.01 6.60
CA ALA A 28 12.89 -5.97 5.83
C ALA A 28 13.22 -5.41 4.43
N LEU A 29 12.22 -4.82 3.78
CA LEU A 29 12.38 -4.25 2.45
C LEU A 29 13.32 -3.06 2.44
N ALA A 30 13.19 -2.13 3.40
CA ALA A 30 14.10 -0.98 3.55
C ALA A 30 15.54 -1.45 3.81
N ARG A 31 15.73 -2.46 4.67
CA ARG A 31 17.04 -3.05 4.94
C ARG A 31 17.65 -3.65 3.67
N TYR A 32 16.86 -4.44 2.94
CA TYR A 32 17.33 -5.04 1.68
C TYR A 32 17.77 -4.00 0.65
N VAL A 33 17.00 -2.92 0.49
CA VAL A 33 17.32 -1.82 -0.42
C VAL A 33 18.65 -1.16 -0.05
N LEU A 34 18.91 -0.92 1.24
CA LEU A 34 20.15 -0.36 1.73
C LEU A 34 21.35 -1.30 1.51
N ASP A 35 21.16 -2.60 1.68
CA ASP A 35 22.20 -3.61 1.47
C ASP A 35 22.47 -3.89 -0.01
N ASN A 36 21.46 -3.64 -0.88
CA ASN A 36 21.51 -3.90 -2.30
C ASN A 36 21.23 -2.63 -3.13
N PRO A 37 22.04 -1.56 -2.99
CA PRO A 37 21.77 -0.27 -3.60
C PRO A 37 21.68 -0.33 -5.14
N GLY A 38 22.26 -1.34 -5.78
CA GLY A 38 22.15 -1.58 -7.22
C GLY A 38 20.72 -1.78 -7.71
N LEU A 39 19.78 -2.17 -6.82
CA LEU A 39 18.38 -2.28 -7.14
C LEU A 39 17.74 -0.93 -7.49
N VAL A 40 18.14 0.14 -6.80
CA VAL A 40 17.46 1.45 -6.87
C VAL A 40 18.35 2.59 -7.37
N ARG A 41 19.68 2.44 -7.34
CA ARG A 41 20.62 3.51 -7.67
C ARG A 41 20.41 4.03 -9.09
N GLY A 42 20.21 5.33 -9.21
CA GLY A 42 19.97 6.02 -10.48
C GLY A 42 18.60 5.72 -11.12
N ARG A 43 17.70 5.05 -10.40
CA ARG A 43 16.40 4.60 -10.89
C ARG A 43 15.24 5.38 -10.26
N ARG A 44 14.09 5.34 -10.92
CA ARG A 44 12.82 5.88 -10.41
C ARG A 44 12.11 4.77 -9.63
N VAL A 45 11.82 5.03 -8.36
CA VAL A 45 11.27 4.05 -7.41
C VAL A 45 9.92 4.52 -6.91
N LEU A 46 8.93 3.64 -6.91
CA LEU A 46 7.63 3.85 -6.28
C LEU A 46 7.51 2.88 -5.10
N ASP A 47 7.32 3.44 -3.91
CA ASP A 47 6.95 2.72 -2.69
C ASP A 47 5.45 2.89 -2.48
N VAL A 48 4.67 1.81 -2.64
CA VAL A 48 3.20 1.82 -2.62
C VAL A 48 2.70 1.42 -1.24
N ALA A 49 1.70 2.14 -0.73
CA ALA A 49 1.22 2.06 0.65
C ALA A 49 2.40 2.27 1.63
N SER A 50 3.12 3.35 1.41
CA SER A 50 4.42 3.66 2.00
C SER A 50 4.34 3.97 3.51
N GLY A 51 3.13 4.22 4.03
CA GLY A 51 2.93 4.64 5.41
C GLY A 51 3.78 5.86 5.74
N SER A 52 4.63 5.74 6.74
CA SER A 52 5.52 6.84 7.17
C SER A 52 6.73 7.11 6.24
N GLY A 53 6.84 6.44 5.08
CA GLY A 53 7.88 6.69 4.08
C GLY A 53 9.17 5.89 4.25
N LEU A 54 9.17 4.85 5.09
CA LEU A 54 10.38 4.10 5.46
C LEU A 54 11.15 3.57 4.25
N VAL A 55 10.45 2.92 3.32
CA VAL A 55 11.08 2.25 2.16
C VAL A 55 11.51 3.27 1.10
N ALA A 56 10.68 4.30 0.84
CA ALA A 56 11.05 5.39 -0.06
C ALA A 56 12.27 6.16 0.43
N ILE A 57 12.37 6.43 1.75
CA ILE A 57 13.54 7.06 2.37
C ILE A 57 14.78 6.17 2.22
N ALA A 58 14.64 4.86 2.43
CA ALA A 58 15.74 3.91 2.20
C ALA A 58 16.19 3.91 0.75
N ALA A 59 15.26 3.96 -0.22
CA ALA A 59 15.59 4.06 -1.64
C ALA A 59 16.32 5.36 -1.98
N ALA A 60 15.90 6.50 -1.44
CA ALA A 60 16.60 7.77 -1.62
C ALA A 60 18.01 7.72 -1.05
N LYS A 61 18.20 7.17 0.17
CA LYS A 61 19.53 6.97 0.78
C LYS A 61 20.43 6.04 -0.02
N ALA A 62 19.84 5.02 -0.67
CA ALA A 62 20.56 4.08 -1.53
C ALA A 62 20.91 4.67 -2.92
N GLY A 63 20.50 5.92 -3.20
CA GLY A 63 20.85 6.65 -4.41
C GLY A 63 19.83 6.53 -5.55
N ALA A 64 18.56 6.30 -5.26
CA ALA A 64 17.50 6.42 -6.26
C ALA A 64 17.53 7.81 -6.92
N ALA A 65 17.33 7.88 -8.23
CA ALA A 65 17.24 9.16 -8.94
C ALA A 65 15.94 9.91 -8.59
N ARG A 66 14.88 9.14 -8.31
CA ARG A 66 13.58 9.62 -7.85
C ARG A 66 12.98 8.57 -6.91
N ALA A 67 12.63 8.94 -5.70
CA ALA A 67 11.93 8.08 -4.76
C ALA A 67 10.56 8.68 -4.48
N ILE A 68 9.50 7.93 -4.79
CA ILE A 68 8.11 8.34 -4.63
C ILE A 68 7.53 7.51 -3.49
N ALA A 69 7.06 8.18 -2.43
CA ALA A 69 6.28 7.59 -1.36
C ALA A 69 4.80 7.80 -1.65
N ASN A 70 4.06 6.73 -1.88
CA ASN A 70 2.64 6.79 -2.16
C ASN A 70 1.83 6.21 -1.00
N ASP A 71 0.85 6.96 -0.55
CA ASP A 71 -0.18 6.51 0.37
C ASP A 71 -1.49 7.25 0.08
N VAL A 72 -2.62 6.73 0.53
CA VAL A 72 -3.93 7.38 0.38
C VAL A 72 -4.30 8.24 1.59
N ASP A 73 -3.54 8.14 2.68
CA ASP A 73 -3.79 8.84 3.94
C ASP A 73 -2.97 10.15 3.99
N ASP A 74 -3.66 11.28 4.18
CA ASP A 74 -3.02 12.60 4.29
C ASP A 74 -2.10 12.71 5.52
N PHE A 75 -2.39 12.00 6.61
CA PHE A 75 -1.49 11.95 7.77
C PHE A 75 -0.22 11.17 7.47
N ALA A 76 -0.31 10.11 6.65
CA ALA A 76 0.86 9.41 6.13
C ALA A 76 1.74 10.36 5.31
N ALA A 77 1.14 11.18 4.44
CA ALA A 77 1.86 12.18 3.65
C ALA A 77 2.62 13.19 4.54
N ALA A 78 1.97 13.69 5.58
CA ALA A 78 2.62 14.59 6.54
C ALA A 78 3.79 13.92 7.28
N ALA A 79 3.62 12.64 7.67
CA ALA A 79 4.69 11.86 8.31
C ALA A 79 5.86 11.61 7.35
N GLN A 80 5.59 11.32 6.08
CA GLN A 80 6.60 11.14 5.03
C GLN A 80 7.47 12.39 4.90
N GLU A 81 6.86 13.57 4.86
CA GLU A 81 7.59 14.85 4.78
C GLU A 81 8.51 15.06 5.99
N LEU A 82 7.99 14.88 7.20
CA LEU A 82 8.75 15.02 8.43
C LEU A 82 9.91 14.02 8.51
N ASN A 83 9.66 12.76 8.17
CA ASN A 83 10.66 11.71 8.19
C ASN A 83 11.74 11.91 7.12
N ALA A 84 11.38 12.35 5.91
CA ALA A 84 12.34 12.67 4.87
C ALA A 84 13.28 13.80 5.29
N ARG A 85 12.74 14.88 5.88
CA ARG A 85 13.53 15.99 6.45
C ARG A 85 14.48 15.50 7.55
N ALA A 86 13.97 14.72 8.51
CA ALA A 86 14.77 14.17 9.61
C ALA A 86 15.91 13.29 9.11
N ASN A 87 15.69 12.59 8.00
CA ASN A 87 16.68 11.73 7.33
C ASN A 87 17.56 12.45 6.31
N GLN A 88 17.35 13.76 6.06
CA GLN A 88 18.10 14.59 5.12
C GLN A 88 18.09 14.05 3.69
N VAL A 89 16.94 13.53 3.25
CA VAL A 89 16.70 13.06 1.88
C VAL A 89 15.52 13.77 1.25
N ALA A 90 15.52 13.85 -0.08
CA ALA A 90 14.37 14.29 -0.85
C ALA A 90 13.58 13.06 -1.34
N ILE A 91 12.29 13.05 -1.09
CA ILE A 91 11.34 12.10 -1.67
C ILE A 91 10.18 12.91 -2.27
N GLU A 92 9.51 12.33 -3.25
CA GLU A 92 8.24 12.84 -3.76
C GLU A 92 7.09 12.16 -3.01
N ILE A 93 6.09 12.94 -2.62
CA ILE A 93 4.91 12.44 -1.90
C ILE A 93 3.74 12.43 -2.87
N LEU A 94 3.06 11.30 -2.97
CA LEU A 94 1.92 11.10 -3.86
C LEU A 94 0.73 10.58 -3.06
N THR A 95 -0.23 11.46 -2.78
CA THR A 95 -1.49 11.08 -2.10
C THR A 95 -2.54 10.74 -3.16
N ALA A 96 -2.54 9.49 -3.61
CA ALA A 96 -3.48 9.00 -4.62
C ALA A 96 -3.64 7.47 -4.55
N ASP A 97 -4.79 6.96 -4.96
CA ASP A 97 -4.96 5.53 -5.20
C ASP A 97 -4.38 5.15 -6.57
N VAL A 98 -3.22 4.52 -6.56
CA VAL A 98 -2.47 4.13 -7.77
C VAL A 98 -2.63 2.65 -8.13
N LEU A 99 -3.46 1.90 -7.40
CA LEU A 99 -3.51 0.44 -7.52
C LEU A 99 -3.99 -0.06 -8.87
N ASP A 100 -4.73 0.75 -9.63
CA ASP A 100 -5.20 0.41 -10.97
C ASP A 100 -4.36 1.07 -12.09
N ASP A 101 -3.35 1.85 -11.73
CA ASP A 101 -2.49 2.57 -12.66
C ASP A 101 -1.37 1.71 -13.27
N ASN A 102 -0.67 2.31 -14.21
CA ASN A 102 0.58 1.81 -14.78
C ASN A 102 1.69 2.86 -14.55
N PRO A 103 2.29 2.91 -13.36
CA PRO A 103 3.23 3.97 -13.01
C PRO A 103 4.46 3.98 -13.93
N ASP A 104 4.91 5.19 -14.29
CA ASP A 104 6.14 5.39 -15.08
C ASP A 104 7.36 5.44 -14.14
N VAL A 105 7.77 4.25 -13.70
CA VAL A 105 8.91 4.03 -12.81
C VAL A 105 9.69 2.80 -13.26
N ASP A 106 10.83 2.57 -12.63
CA ASP A 106 11.71 1.44 -12.94
C ASP A 106 11.62 0.33 -11.89
N VAL A 107 11.23 0.71 -10.65
CA VAL A 107 11.12 -0.20 -9.50
C VAL A 107 9.81 0.08 -8.75
N VAL A 108 9.10 -0.98 -8.36
CA VAL A 108 7.92 -0.91 -7.48
C VAL A 108 8.20 -1.72 -6.22
N LEU A 109 8.01 -1.09 -5.07
CA LEU A 109 8.21 -1.66 -3.75
C LEU A 109 6.90 -1.59 -2.97
N ALA A 110 6.60 -2.61 -2.15
CA ALA A 110 5.45 -2.61 -1.27
C ALA A 110 5.76 -3.43 0.00
N GLY A 111 5.43 -2.90 1.18
CA GLY A 111 5.67 -3.57 2.45
C GLY A 111 4.40 -3.79 3.26
N ASP A 112 4.16 -5.02 3.75
CA ASP A 112 3.05 -5.37 4.65
C ASP A 112 1.64 -5.09 4.10
N VAL A 113 1.39 -5.32 2.82
CA VAL A 113 0.13 -4.97 2.14
C VAL A 113 -0.88 -6.12 2.01
N CYS A 114 -0.55 -7.32 2.53
CA CYS A 114 -1.40 -8.51 2.37
C CYS A 114 -2.24 -8.84 3.63
N TYR A 115 -2.59 -7.85 4.45
CA TYR A 115 -3.35 -8.03 5.69
C TYR A 115 -4.87 -7.96 5.51
N GLU A 116 -5.36 -7.36 4.43
CA GLU A 116 -6.77 -7.20 4.08
C GLU A 116 -6.99 -7.74 2.67
N ARG A 117 -8.13 -8.43 2.45
CA ARG A 117 -8.38 -9.23 1.23
C ARG A 117 -8.40 -8.39 -0.05
N ASP A 118 -9.19 -7.32 -0.05
CA ASP A 118 -9.43 -6.53 -1.27
C ASP A 118 -8.22 -5.67 -1.60
N LEU A 119 -7.57 -5.11 -0.57
CA LEU A 119 -6.30 -4.41 -0.73
C LEU A 119 -5.22 -5.34 -1.30
N ALA A 120 -5.05 -6.53 -0.72
CA ALA A 120 -4.07 -7.52 -1.19
C ALA A 120 -4.33 -7.90 -2.65
N ALA A 121 -5.59 -8.14 -3.03
CA ALA A 121 -5.94 -8.50 -4.41
C ALA A 121 -5.58 -7.38 -5.42
N ARG A 122 -5.93 -6.12 -5.11
CA ARG A 122 -5.61 -4.96 -5.94
C ARG A 122 -4.10 -4.70 -6.01
N MET A 123 -3.42 -4.76 -4.84
CA MET A 123 -1.97 -4.58 -4.75
C MET A 123 -1.23 -5.61 -5.60
N LEU A 124 -1.55 -6.89 -5.46
CA LEU A 124 -0.97 -7.96 -6.27
C LEU A 124 -1.25 -7.75 -7.76
N GLY A 125 -2.43 -7.22 -8.10
CA GLY A 125 -2.75 -6.81 -9.47
C GLY A 125 -1.77 -5.78 -10.01
N LEU A 126 -1.48 -4.72 -9.26
CA LEU A 126 -0.46 -3.72 -9.61
C LEU A 126 0.92 -4.37 -9.76
N LEU A 127 1.37 -5.14 -8.75
CA LEU A 127 2.70 -5.75 -8.74
C LEU A 127 2.91 -6.71 -9.92
N HIS A 128 1.89 -7.53 -10.26
CA HIS A 128 1.95 -8.40 -11.43
C HIS A 128 1.98 -7.62 -12.76
N ARG A 129 1.17 -6.55 -12.89
CA ARG A 129 1.22 -5.69 -14.09
C ARG A 129 2.59 -5.03 -14.25
N ALA A 130 3.16 -4.52 -13.16
CA ALA A 130 4.50 -3.92 -13.15
C ALA A 130 5.56 -4.94 -13.58
N ALA A 131 5.55 -6.14 -13.01
CA ALA A 131 6.47 -7.23 -13.37
C ALA A 131 6.31 -7.65 -14.83
N ALA A 132 5.08 -7.76 -15.34
CA ALA A 132 4.81 -8.08 -16.75
C ALA A 132 5.33 -7.02 -17.74
N ARG A 133 5.50 -5.78 -17.29
CA ARG A 133 6.13 -4.68 -18.04
C ARG A 133 7.65 -4.68 -17.94
N GLY A 134 8.23 -5.61 -17.17
CA GLY A 134 9.68 -5.73 -16.99
C GLY A 134 10.25 -4.81 -15.89
N LEU A 135 9.41 -4.23 -15.04
CA LEU A 135 9.89 -3.47 -13.89
C LEU A 135 10.44 -4.43 -12.81
N ASP A 136 11.42 -3.96 -12.03
CA ASP A 136 11.79 -4.68 -10.81
C ASP A 136 10.71 -4.47 -9.74
N VAL A 137 10.23 -5.57 -9.16
CA VAL A 137 9.16 -5.54 -8.16
C VAL A 137 9.56 -6.36 -6.96
N LEU A 138 9.42 -5.79 -5.76
CA LEU A 138 9.61 -6.50 -4.50
C LEU A 138 8.47 -6.20 -3.53
N LEU A 139 8.00 -7.27 -2.87
CA LEU A 139 7.02 -7.24 -1.78
C LEU A 139 7.69 -7.77 -0.52
N GLY A 140 7.68 -6.98 0.57
CA GLY A 140 8.10 -7.44 1.89
C GLY A 140 6.89 -7.88 2.72
N ASP A 141 6.87 -9.14 3.20
CA ASP A 141 5.71 -9.66 3.93
C ASP A 141 6.13 -10.71 4.97
N PRO A 142 5.64 -10.62 6.24
CA PRO A 142 5.91 -11.59 7.29
C PRO A 142 5.01 -12.83 7.26
N GLY A 143 4.24 -13.04 6.20
CA GLY A 143 3.27 -14.13 6.08
C GLY A 143 1.87 -13.69 6.50
N ARG A 144 1.42 -12.53 6.02
CA ARG A 144 0.04 -12.05 6.23
C ARG A 144 -0.99 -12.98 5.62
N THR A 145 -2.20 -12.95 6.13
CA THR A 145 -3.29 -13.90 5.82
C THR A 145 -3.59 -14.01 4.32
N TYR A 146 -3.43 -12.92 3.56
CA TYR A 146 -3.79 -12.89 2.13
C TYR A 146 -2.57 -12.88 1.20
N LEU A 147 -1.39 -13.28 1.71
CA LEU A 147 -0.19 -13.44 0.89
C LEU A 147 -0.29 -14.72 0.04
N PRO A 148 -0.34 -14.64 -1.29
CA PRO A 148 -0.39 -15.82 -2.17
C PRO A 148 1.03 -16.33 -2.46
N SER A 149 1.69 -16.90 -1.47
CA SER A 149 3.11 -17.32 -1.54
C SER A 149 3.40 -18.26 -2.70
N GLU A 150 2.41 -19.07 -3.15
CA GLU A 150 2.53 -19.99 -4.29
C GLU A 150 2.70 -19.28 -5.65
N ARG A 151 2.38 -17.98 -5.71
CA ARG A 151 2.51 -17.13 -6.90
C ARG A 151 3.72 -16.19 -6.85
N LEU A 152 4.58 -16.40 -5.86
CA LEU A 152 5.71 -15.52 -5.55
C LEU A 152 6.99 -16.35 -5.42
N THR A 153 8.14 -15.75 -5.75
CA THR A 153 9.47 -16.34 -5.50
C THR A 153 10.13 -15.60 -4.36
N GLY A 154 10.55 -16.30 -3.30
CA GLY A 154 11.33 -15.74 -2.20
C GLY A 154 12.72 -15.30 -2.67
N VAL A 155 13.10 -14.07 -2.30
CA VAL A 155 14.38 -13.45 -2.67
C VAL A 155 15.36 -13.42 -1.50
N ALA A 156 14.86 -13.02 -0.32
CA ALA A 156 15.63 -12.92 0.92
C ALA A 156 14.70 -13.06 2.11
N THR A 157 15.24 -13.42 3.28
CA THR A 157 14.48 -13.53 4.52
C THR A 157 15.25 -12.84 5.65
N TYR A 158 14.53 -12.09 6.49
CA TYR A 158 15.06 -11.37 7.63
C TYR A 158 14.28 -11.73 8.90
N ASP A 159 14.97 -11.82 10.03
CA ASP A 159 14.35 -11.82 11.33
C ASP A 159 14.27 -10.36 11.81
N VAL A 160 13.07 -9.77 11.70
CA VAL A 160 12.84 -8.34 11.95
C VAL A 160 12.43 -8.15 13.41
N PRO A 161 13.14 -7.31 14.18
CA PRO A 161 12.70 -6.92 15.52
C PRO A 161 11.36 -6.19 15.46
N THR A 162 10.43 -6.61 16.32
CA THR A 162 9.09 -6.04 16.44
C THR A 162 8.74 -5.87 17.91
N THR A 163 7.56 -5.35 18.23
CA THR A 163 7.08 -5.26 19.60
C THR A 163 5.84 -6.12 19.79
N LEU A 164 5.70 -6.73 20.96
CA LEU A 164 4.53 -7.54 21.31
C LEU A 164 3.21 -6.78 21.15
N ALA A 165 3.23 -5.47 21.39
CA ALA A 165 2.05 -4.62 21.25
C ALA A 165 1.55 -4.50 19.79
N LEU A 166 2.45 -4.57 18.80
CA LEU A 166 2.12 -4.39 17.40
C LEU A 166 1.97 -5.71 16.64
N GLU A 167 2.85 -6.67 16.93
CA GLU A 167 3.01 -7.86 16.07
C GLU A 167 2.81 -9.19 16.82
N SER A 168 2.39 -9.17 18.08
CA SER A 168 2.22 -10.36 18.92
C SER A 168 3.49 -11.22 19.06
N SER A 169 4.67 -10.68 18.71
CA SER A 169 5.98 -11.32 18.76
C SER A 169 7.07 -10.25 18.83
N GLU A 170 8.19 -10.57 19.49
CA GLU A 170 9.37 -9.69 19.53
C GLU A 170 10.22 -9.76 18.24
N THR A 171 9.96 -10.77 17.42
CA THR A 171 10.64 -10.97 16.15
C THR A 171 9.68 -11.56 15.14
N LYS A 172 9.67 -11.01 13.92
CA LYS A 172 8.91 -11.52 12.78
C LYS A 172 9.85 -11.98 11.67
N ARG A 173 9.75 -13.25 11.32
CA ARG A 173 10.43 -13.77 10.15
C ARG A 173 9.72 -13.25 8.89
N THR A 174 10.41 -12.41 8.15
CA THR A 174 9.85 -11.64 7.04
C THR A 174 10.59 -11.99 5.76
N THR A 175 9.86 -12.38 4.73
CA THR A 175 10.42 -12.73 3.42
C THR A 175 10.14 -11.61 2.41
N LEU A 176 11.14 -11.34 1.58
CA LEU A 176 10.99 -10.51 0.39
C LEU A 176 10.64 -11.40 -0.78
N TRP A 177 9.64 -10.98 -1.51
CA TRP A 177 9.05 -11.74 -2.59
C TRP A 177 9.12 -10.99 -3.91
N ARG A 178 9.33 -11.72 -4.99
CA ARG A 178 9.18 -11.24 -6.35
C ARG A 178 7.96 -11.91 -6.98
N PRO A 179 6.99 -11.15 -7.51
CA PRO A 179 5.84 -11.74 -8.18
C PRO A 179 6.28 -12.44 -9.46
N HIS A 180 5.68 -13.59 -9.74
CA HIS A 180 5.86 -14.23 -11.04
C HIS A 180 5.23 -13.32 -12.11
N PRO A 181 5.84 -13.19 -13.29
CA PRO A 181 5.16 -12.55 -14.42
C PRO A 181 3.85 -13.31 -14.68
N SER A 182 2.72 -12.62 -14.69
CA SER A 182 1.46 -13.27 -15.06
C SER A 182 1.59 -13.81 -16.49
N PRO A 183 1.15 -15.04 -16.77
CA PRO A 183 1.12 -15.53 -18.14
C PRO A 183 0.25 -14.58 -18.99
N PRO A 184 0.66 -14.28 -20.23
CA PRO A 184 -0.14 -13.45 -21.12
C PRO A 184 -1.52 -14.09 -21.30
N GLY A 185 -2.59 -13.40 -20.92
CA GLY A 185 -3.98 -13.87 -21.07
C GLY A 185 -4.77 -14.12 -19.78
N ALA A 186 -4.26 -13.82 -18.59
CA ALA A 186 -5.08 -13.86 -17.38
C ALA A 186 -6.24 -12.83 -17.49
N PRO A 187 -7.52 -13.24 -17.24
CA PRO A 187 -8.66 -12.34 -17.41
C PRO A 187 -8.52 -11.15 -16.45
N ARG A 188 -8.72 -9.94 -16.99
CA ARG A 188 -8.84 -8.72 -16.19
C ARG A 188 -10.01 -8.92 -15.24
N ALA A 189 -9.80 -8.73 -13.94
CA ALA A 189 -10.89 -8.61 -12.99
C ALA A 189 -11.81 -7.50 -13.50
N HIS A 190 -13.05 -7.86 -13.86
CA HIS A 190 -14.02 -6.91 -14.37
C HIS A 190 -14.27 -5.86 -13.30
N ALA A 191 -13.99 -4.60 -13.61
CA ALA A 191 -14.56 -3.48 -12.89
C ALA A 191 -16.07 -3.64 -12.93
N ALA A 192 -16.69 -3.78 -11.76
CA ALA A 192 -18.14 -3.85 -11.65
C ALA A 192 -18.70 -2.55 -12.22
N THR A 193 -19.32 -2.67 -13.40
CA THR A 193 -20.02 -1.58 -14.07
C THR A 193 -21.14 -1.14 -13.13
N ARG A 194 -21.01 0.04 -12.53
CA ARG A 194 -22.13 0.70 -11.86
C ARG A 194 -23.16 0.98 -12.94
N SER A 195 -24.19 0.14 -12.99
CA SER A 195 -25.39 0.40 -13.77
C SER A 195 -26.03 1.68 -13.23
N SER A 196 -25.98 2.74 -14.01
CA SER A 196 -26.75 3.95 -13.76
C SER A 196 -28.24 3.60 -13.93
N GLU A 197 -28.90 3.40 -12.81
CA GLU A 197 -30.35 3.28 -12.76
C GLU A 197 -30.96 4.65 -13.06
N THR A 198 -31.42 4.82 -14.30
CA THR A 198 -32.21 5.97 -14.76
C THR A 198 -33.57 5.92 -14.08
N ALA A 199 -33.85 6.88 -13.22
CA ALA A 199 -35.14 7.08 -12.63
C ALA A 199 -36.17 7.38 -13.73
N PRO A 200 -37.42 6.81 -13.67
CA PRO A 200 -38.46 7.07 -14.68
C PRO A 200 -38.99 8.49 -14.55
N GLY A 201 -39.06 9.17 -15.68
CA GLY A 201 -39.54 10.53 -15.84
C GLY A 201 -41.00 10.71 -15.34
N ARG A 202 -41.19 11.77 -14.58
CA ARG A 202 -42.49 12.28 -14.13
C ARG A 202 -43.17 13.00 -15.31
N ALA A 203 -44.31 12.50 -15.72
CA ALA A 203 -45.14 13.12 -16.75
C ALA A 203 -45.69 14.50 -16.31
N PRO A 204 -45.84 15.48 -17.22
CA PRO A 204 -46.38 16.78 -16.89
C PRO A 204 -47.90 16.72 -16.72
N ALA A 205 -48.36 17.32 -15.63
CA ALA A 205 -49.79 17.51 -15.37
C ALA A 205 -50.37 18.54 -16.33
N ASN A 206 -51.42 18.13 -17.05
CA ASN A 206 -52.25 18.93 -17.95
C ASN A 206 -53.10 19.91 -17.12
N ARG A 207 -52.94 21.22 -17.31
CA ARG A 207 -53.85 22.28 -16.85
C ARG A 207 -54.90 22.51 -17.94
N ALA A 208 -56.11 22.06 -17.73
CA ALA A 208 -57.29 22.54 -18.47
C ALA A 208 -57.94 23.68 -17.67
N ALA A 209 -58.33 24.68 -18.42
CA ALA A 209 -59.01 25.88 -17.98
C ALA A 209 -60.43 25.64 -17.46
N HIS A 210 -60.85 26.40 -16.47
CA HIS A 210 -62.08 27.23 -16.46
C HIS A 210 -61.95 28.28 -15.38
#